data_b680ee110d235d9080f2841b2c17d0ca
#
_entry.id   b680ee110d235d9080f2841b2c17d0ca
#
_cell.length_a   1.000
_cell.length_b   1.000
_cell.length_c   1.000
_cell.angle_alpha   90.00
_cell.angle_beta   90.00
_cell.angle_gamma   90.00
#
_symmetry.space_group_name_H-M   'P 1'
#
loop_
_entity.id
_entity.type
_entity.pdbx_description
1 polymer ?
#
loop_
_entity_poly.entity_id
_entity_poly.type
_entity_poly.pdbx_seq_one_letter_code
_entity_poly.pdbx_strand_id
1 'polypeptide(L)'
;MSLKINEISVKGYEKVIHAINETTKLDCIISVHNTKLGPALGGVRSWSYNSFDEQKTDALRLSEAMTLKNSICRINFGGGKAVINIRGKNKTPELYQSYAEVVETLKGDYLTAGDVNTFKEDLMECS
;
A
#
# COMPACT_ATOMS: atom_id res chain seq x y z
N MET A 1 -0.96 22.08 0.47
CA MET A 1 -0.56 20.68 0.51
C MET A 1 -1.32 19.90 -0.55
N SER A 2 -0.59 19.07 -1.28
CA SER A 2 -1.16 18.36 -2.42
C SER A 2 -1.66 16.96 -2.09
N LEU A 3 -1.50 16.51 -0.86
CA LEU A 3 -1.89 15.16 -0.46
C LEU A 3 -3.39 15.08 -0.20
N LYS A 4 -4.06 14.15 -0.89
CA LYS A 4 -5.49 13.87 -0.69
C LYS A 4 -5.65 12.38 -0.42
N ILE A 5 -6.37 12.04 0.65
CA ILE A 5 -6.63 10.66 1.03
C ILE A 5 -8.13 10.45 1.09
N ASN A 6 -8.62 9.47 0.33
CA ASN A 6 -10.02 9.08 0.32
C ASN A 6 -10.15 7.65 0.82
N GLU A 7 -11.07 7.42 1.74
CA GLU A 7 -11.36 6.07 2.20
C GLU A 7 -12.40 5.45 1.28
N ILE A 8 -12.15 4.19 0.90
CA ILE A 8 -13.04 3.41 0.03
C ILE A 8 -13.63 2.30 0.87
N SER A 9 -14.96 2.23 0.93
CA SER A 9 -15.63 1.17 1.67
C SER A 9 -15.72 -0.09 0.80
N VAL A 10 -15.12 -1.19 1.26
CA VAL A 10 -15.15 -2.46 0.56
C VAL A 10 -15.54 -3.55 1.54
N LYS A 11 -16.60 -4.29 1.22
CA LYS A 11 -17.08 -5.36 2.08
C LYS A 11 -16.00 -6.44 2.25
N GLY A 12 -15.76 -6.83 3.49
CA GLY A 12 -14.76 -7.84 3.81
C GLY A 12 -13.37 -7.31 4.05
N TYR A 13 -13.18 -5.99 3.95
CA TYR A 13 -11.88 -5.35 4.18
C TYR A 13 -12.03 -4.32 5.30
N GLU A 14 -11.03 -4.25 6.19
CA GLU A 14 -11.10 -3.35 7.33
C GLU A 14 -10.94 -1.89 6.92
N LYS A 15 -10.00 -1.62 6.02
CA LYS A 15 -9.76 -0.25 5.58
C LYS A 15 -9.07 -0.25 4.22
N VAL A 16 -9.61 0.52 3.29
CA VAL A 16 -8.97 0.72 1.98
C VAL A 16 -8.90 2.22 1.75
N ILE A 17 -7.71 2.73 1.45
CA ILE A 17 -7.55 4.17 1.17
C ILE A 17 -6.90 4.36 -0.19
N HIS A 18 -7.27 5.44 -0.84
CA HIS A 18 -6.66 5.90 -2.09
C HIS A 18 -6.01 7.25 -1.82
N ALA A 19 -4.71 7.34 -1.98
CA ALA A 19 -3.94 8.55 -1.69
C ALA A 19 -3.29 9.10 -2.95
N ILE A 20 -3.46 10.38 -3.17
CA ILE A 20 -2.91 11.09 -4.33
C ILE A 20 -2.14 12.30 -3.84
N ASN A 21 -0.95 12.50 -4.40
CA ASN A 21 -0.18 13.73 -4.21
C ASN A 21 0.25 14.23 -5.58
N GLU A 22 -0.35 15.32 -6.03
CA GLU A 22 -0.09 15.85 -7.36
C GLU A 22 1.34 16.36 -7.54
N THR A 23 1.94 16.86 -6.46
CA THR A 23 3.30 17.41 -6.51
C THR A 23 4.33 16.29 -6.72
N THR A 24 4.19 15.18 -6.01
CA THR A 24 5.15 14.06 -6.07
C THR A 24 4.73 13.01 -7.08
N LYS A 25 3.53 13.13 -7.66
CA LYS A 25 2.95 12.15 -8.58
C LYS A 25 2.58 10.84 -7.90
N LEU A 26 2.42 10.85 -6.58
CA LEU A 26 1.98 9.67 -5.86
C LEU A 26 0.54 9.34 -6.23
N ASP A 27 0.29 8.07 -6.53
CA ASP A 27 -1.04 7.52 -6.73
C ASP A 27 -0.99 6.12 -6.15
N CYS A 28 -1.46 5.95 -4.91
CA CYS A 28 -1.37 4.66 -4.25
C CYS A 28 -2.70 4.26 -3.63
N ILE A 29 -2.90 2.94 -3.54
CA ILE A 29 -4.01 2.35 -2.80
C ILE A 29 -3.38 1.48 -1.73
N ILE A 30 -3.78 1.67 -0.48
CA ILE A 30 -3.37 0.81 0.63
C ILE A 30 -4.61 0.08 1.10
N SER A 31 -4.55 -1.25 1.04
CA SER A 31 -5.63 -2.11 1.50
C SER A 31 -5.21 -2.81 2.77
N VAL A 32 -5.92 -2.55 3.85
CA VAL A 32 -5.79 -3.28 5.12
C VAL A 32 -6.92 -4.29 5.14
N HIS A 33 -6.58 -5.54 4.88
CA HIS A 33 -7.58 -6.60 4.80
C HIS A 33 -8.03 -7.04 6.18
N ASN A 34 -7.08 -7.33 7.07
CA ASN A 34 -7.40 -7.90 8.36
C ASN A 34 -6.29 -7.58 9.38
N THR A 35 -6.69 -7.20 10.61
CA THR A 35 -5.75 -6.92 11.70
C THR A 35 -6.02 -7.77 12.93
N LYS A 36 -6.74 -8.89 12.80
CA LYS A 36 -7.09 -9.73 13.94
C LYS A 36 -5.87 -10.34 14.64
N LEU A 37 -4.85 -10.68 13.89
CA LEU A 37 -3.62 -11.26 14.43
C LEU A 37 -2.57 -10.22 14.78
N GLY A 38 -2.80 -8.97 14.48
CA GLY A 38 -1.86 -7.87 14.70
C GLY A 38 -1.91 -6.87 13.55
N PRO A 39 -1.01 -5.88 13.54
CA PRO A 39 -0.96 -4.92 12.44
C PRO A 39 -0.87 -5.62 11.09
N ALA A 40 -1.48 -5.05 10.06
CA ALA A 40 -1.43 -5.62 8.72
C ALA A 40 -0.01 -5.49 8.17
N LEU A 41 0.56 -6.61 7.77
CA LEU A 41 1.90 -6.65 7.17
C LEU A 41 1.78 -7.02 5.70
N GLY A 42 2.40 -6.24 4.83
CA GLY A 42 2.44 -6.53 3.41
C GLY A 42 3.44 -5.64 2.70
N GLY A 43 3.81 -6.04 1.50
CA GLY A 43 4.75 -5.29 0.71
C GLY A 43 4.09 -4.10 0.01
N VAL A 44 4.90 -3.31 -0.66
CA VAL A 44 4.42 -2.27 -1.56
C VAL A 44 4.83 -2.63 -2.98
N ARG A 45 3.86 -2.71 -3.87
CA ARG A 45 4.09 -2.99 -5.29
C ARG A 45 4.06 -1.69 -6.07
N SER A 46 5.10 -1.44 -6.84
CA SER A 46 5.14 -0.31 -7.78
C SER A 46 4.96 -0.86 -9.18
N TRP A 47 3.89 -0.48 -9.84
CA TRP A 47 3.51 -1.04 -11.14
C TRP A 47 2.79 0.01 -11.97
N SER A 48 2.74 -0.17 -13.27
CA SER A 48 1.97 0.71 -14.14
C SER A 48 0.60 0.11 -14.39
N TYR A 49 -0.43 0.75 -13.86
CA TYR A 49 -1.82 0.32 -14.02
C TYR A 49 -2.51 1.16 -15.09
N ASN A 50 -3.36 0.54 -15.89
CA ASN A 50 -4.09 1.23 -16.95
C ASN A 50 -5.33 1.94 -16.43
N SER A 51 -5.83 1.55 -15.26
CA SER A 51 -7.03 2.14 -14.69
C SER A 51 -7.00 2.05 -13.16
N PHE A 52 -7.84 2.86 -12.54
CA PHE A 52 -8.06 2.80 -11.08
C PHE A 52 -8.61 1.43 -10.68
N ASP A 53 -9.52 0.87 -11.47
CA ASP A 53 -10.10 -0.44 -11.14
C ASP A 53 -9.07 -1.55 -11.15
N GLU A 54 -8.12 -1.56 -12.08
CA GLU A 54 -7.03 -2.53 -12.07
C GLU A 54 -6.17 -2.38 -10.83
N GLN A 55 -5.84 -1.14 -10.47
CA GLN A 55 -5.02 -0.85 -9.30
C GLN A 55 -5.73 -1.30 -8.03
N LYS A 56 -7.00 -0.96 -7.89
CA LYS A 56 -7.82 -1.33 -6.73
C LYS A 56 -7.96 -2.84 -6.61
N THR A 57 -8.27 -3.53 -7.70
CA THR A 57 -8.43 -4.97 -7.72
C THR A 57 -7.15 -5.67 -7.26
N ASP A 58 -6.00 -5.19 -7.74
CA ASP A 58 -4.71 -5.76 -7.36
C ASP A 58 -4.43 -5.55 -5.87
N ALA A 59 -4.71 -4.35 -5.34
CA ALA A 59 -4.53 -4.08 -3.91
C ALA A 59 -5.39 -4.98 -3.05
N LEU A 60 -6.66 -5.16 -3.42
CA LEU A 60 -7.60 -5.99 -2.65
C LEU A 60 -7.15 -7.44 -2.68
N ARG A 61 -6.87 -7.97 -3.86
CA ARG A 61 -6.45 -9.36 -4.04
C ARG A 61 -5.17 -9.67 -3.26
N LEU A 62 -4.18 -8.79 -3.37
CA LEU A 62 -2.89 -9.01 -2.73
C LEU A 62 -2.96 -8.88 -1.21
N SER A 63 -3.79 -7.97 -0.68
CA SER A 63 -3.93 -7.82 0.76
C SER A 63 -4.62 -9.04 1.39
N GLU A 64 -5.61 -9.61 0.71
CA GLU A 64 -6.26 -10.84 1.16
C GLU A 64 -5.27 -12.02 1.16
N ALA A 65 -4.46 -12.13 0.11
CA ALA A 65 -3.42 -13.15 0.03
C ALA A 65 -2.40 -13.01 1.15
N MET A 66 -2.07 -11.78 1.54
CA MET A 66 -1.14 -11.56 2.66
C MET A 66 -1.72 -12.00 3.99
N THR A 67 -3.02 -11.81 4.22
CA THR A 67 -3.66 -12.32 5.43
C THR A 67 -3.50 -13.83 5.53
N LEU A 68 -3.76 -14.54 4.43
CA LEU A 68 -3.63 -16.00 4.38
C LEU A 68 -2.18 -16.41 4.59
N LYS A 69 -1.25 -15.78 3.88
CA LYS A 69 0.18 -16.12 3.98
C LYS A 69 0.69 -15.93 5.40
N ASN A 70 0.36 -14.80 6.04
CA ASN A 70 0.82 -14.51 7.39
C ASN A 70 0.25 -15.51 8.39
N SER A 71 -1.00 -15.91 8.20
CA SER A 71 -1.65 -16.91 9.03
C SER A 71 -0.98 -18.28 8.90
N ILE A 72 -0.70 -18.71 7.66
CA ILE A 72 -0.05 -19.99 7.39
C ILE A 72 1.36 -20.02 8.00
N CYS A 73 2.08 -18.90 7.91
CA CYS A 73 3.43 -18.78 8.48
C CYS A 73 3.42 -18.62 10.00
N ARG A 74 2.24 -18.52 10.61
CA ARG A 74 2.06 -18.40 12.08
C ARG A 74 2.75 -17.17 12.65
N ILE A 75 2.79 -16.07 11.89
CA ILE A 75 3.29 -14.79 12.40
C ILE A 75 2.10 -13.98 12.91
N ASN A 76 2.35 -13.16 13.92
CA ASN A 76 1.30 -12.39 14.58
C ASN A 76 1.03 -11.08 13.86
N PHE A 77 0.70 -11.15 12.56
CA PHE A 77 0.38 -10.01 11.74
C PHE A 77 -0.85 -10.32 10.89
N GLY A 78 -1.66 -9.30 10.67
CA GLY A 78 -2.73 -9.36 9.69
C GLY A 78 -2.18 -9.17 8.28
N GLY A 79 -3.06 -8.99 7.31
CA GLY A 79 -2.69 -8.83 5.91
C GLY A 79 -3.04 -7.46 5.37
N GLY A 80 -2.08 -6.85 4.69
CA GLY A 80 -2.26 -5.60 4.00
C GLY A 80 -1.40 -5.56 2.75
N LYS A 81 -1.69 -4.59 1.89
CA LYS A 81 -0.90 -4.40 0.68
C LYS A 81 -1.06 -2.97 0.20
N ALA A 82 0.05 -2.40 -0.27
CA ALA A 82 0.03 -1.12 -0.94
C ALA A 82 0.38 -1.32 -2.40
N VAL A 83 -0.28 -0.61 -3.30
CA VAL A 83 0.07 -0.60 -4.71
C VAL A 83 0.21 0.84 -5.17
N ILE A 84 1.32 1.16 -5.80
CA ILE A 84 1.63 2.48 -6.32
C ILE A 84 1.58 2.41 -7.84
N ASN A 85 0.77 3.28 -8.44
CA ASN A 85 0.74 3.40 -9.89
C ASN A 85 1.83 4.37 -10.31
N ILE A 86 2.94 3.84 -10.84
CA ILE A 86 4.10 4.64 -11.22
C ILE A 86 3.97 5.23 -12.63
N ARG A 87 2.92 4.85 -13.36
CA ARG A 87 2.65 5.40 -14.70
C ARG A 87 3.89 5.43 -15.58
N GLY A 88 4.45 4.23 -15.80
CA GLY A 88 5.68 4.09 -16.55
C GLY A 88 6.90 4.04 -15.64
N LYS A 89 7.72 5.08 -15.63
CA LYS A 89 8.99 5.06 -14.90
C LYS A 89 9.08 6.14 -13.82
N ASN A 90 7.93 6.55 -13.26
CA ASN A 90 7.90 7.65 -12.30
C ASN A 90 8.26 7.18 -10.88
N LYS A 91 9.48 6.68 -10.70
CA LYS A 91 10.01 6.26 -9.41
C LYS A 91 11.01 7.30 -8.92
N THR A 92 10.56 8.20 -8.05
CA THR A 92 11.41 9.28 -7.52
C THR A 92 11.46 9.19 -5.99
N PRO A 93 12.52 9.72 -5.36
CA PRO A 93 12.56 9.79 -3.89
C PRO A 93 11.36 10.53 -3.31
N GLU A 94 10.93 11.60 -3.96
CA GLU A 94 9.80 12.42 -3.51
C GLU A 94 8.51 11.61 -3.48
N LEU A 95 8.30 10.75 -4.48
CA LEU A 95 7.13 9.88 -4.53
C LEU A 95 7.09 8.95 -3.32
N TYR A 96 8.22 8.30 -3.01
CA TYR A 96 8.29 7.38 -1.88
C TYR A 96 8.25 8.09 -0.53
N GLN A 97 8.74 9.32 -0.45
CA GLN A 97 8.59 10.12 0.76
C GLN A 97 7.11 10.45 1.02
N SER A 98 6.37 10.81 -0.02
CA SER A 98 4.93 11.05 0.13
C SER A 98 4.18 9.76 0.45
N TYR A 99 4.62 8.61 -0.07
CA TYR A 99 4.06 7.32 0.32
C TYR A 99 4.26 7.08 1.83
N ALA A 100 5.44 7.40 2.35
CA ALA A 100 5.71 7.26 3.79
C ALA A 100 4.76 8.11 4.63
N GLU A 101 4.44 9.31 4.18
CA GLU A 101 3.47 10.17 4.87
C GLU A 101 2.10 9.51 4.94
N VAL A 102 1.69 8.84 3.87
CA VAL A 102 0.41 8.11 3.84
C VAL A 102 0.43 6.96 4.83
N VAL A 103 1.50 6.19 4.87
CA VAL A 103 1.63 5.07 5.81
C VAL A 103 1.52 5.57 7.26
N GLU A 104 2.13 6.72 7.57
CA GLU A 104 2.03 7.31 8.90
C GLU A 104 0.59 7.60 9.31
N THR A 105 -0.28 7.95 8.36
CA THR A 105 -1.68 8.23 8.69
C THR A 105 -2.43 7.01 9.18
N LEU A 106 -1.91 5.81 8.92
CA LEU A 106 -2.52 4.55 9.37
C LEU A 106 -2.09 4.17 10.78
N LYS A 107 -1.19 4.95 11.40
CA LYS A 107 -0.83 4.87 12.83
C LYS A 107 -0.45 3.47 13.30
N GLY A 108 0.30 2.75 12.49
CA GLY A 108 0.77 1.41 12.85
C GLY A 108 -0.17 0.27 12.51
N ASP A 109 -1.34 0.55 11.96
CA ASP A 109 -2.25 -0.51 11.51
C ASP A 109 -1.71 -1.23 10.28
N TYR A 110 -0.80 -0.60 9.56
CA TYR A 110 -0.19 -1.18 8.37
C TYR A 110 1.33 -1.02 8.42
N LEU A 111 2.04 -2.14 8.23
CA LEU A 111 3.49 -2.18 8.15
C LEU A 111 3.89 -2.53 6.72
N THR A 112 4.74 -1.71 6.13
CA THR A 112 5.12 -1.83 4.74
C THR A 112 6.48 -2.52 4.56
N ALA A 113 6.63 -3.25 3.45
CA ALA A 113 7.89 -3.89 3.06
C ALA A 113 8.05 -3.78 1.55
N GLY A 114 9.24 -4.07 1.03
CA GLY A 114 9.47 -4.07 -0.41
C GLY A 114 8.76 -5.22 -1.11
N ASP A 115 8.43 -5.04 -2.37
CA ASP A 115 7.77 -6.05 -3.19
C ASP A 115 8.12 -5.82 -4.66
N VAL A 116 7.31 -6.36 -5.57
CA VAL A 116 7.55 -6.27 -7.02
C VAL A 116 7.79 -4.83 -7.44
N ASN A 117 8.87 -4.60 -8.14
CA ASN A 117 9.29 -3.32 -8.70
C ASN A 117 9.47 -2.21 -7.67
N THR A 118 9.55 -2.57 -6.38
CA THR A 118 9.87 -1.63 -5.29
C THR A 118 11.01 -2.24 -4.49
N PHE A 119 12.19 -1.66 -4.59
CA PHE A 119 13.39 -2.21 -4.00
C PHE A 119 13.70 -1.56 -2.66
N LYS A 120 14.61 -2.19 -1.90
CA LYS A 120 15.01 -1.68 -0.59
C LYS A 120 15.46 -0.22 -0.66
N GLU A 121 16.18 0.14 -1.70
CA GLU A 121 16.67 1.51 -1.89
C GLU A 121 15.52 2.51 -2.01
N ASP A 122 14.43 2.13 -2.65
CA ASP A 122 13.25 2.98 -2.76
C ASP A 122 12.64 3.23 -1.38
N LEU A 123 12.60 2.20 -0.55
CA LEU A 123 11.99 2.28 0.78
C LEU A 123 12.87 3.03 1.79
N MET A 124 14.16 3.13 1.56
CA MET A 124 15.03 3.92 2.43
C MET A 124 14.66 5.39 2.42
N GLU A 125 14.05 5.87 1.34
CA GLU A 125 13.54 7.24 1.27
C GLU A 125 12.29 7.44 2.13
N CYS A 126 11.69 6.36 2.61
CA CYS A 126 10.52 6.41 3.48
C CYS A 126 10.87 6.63 4.96
N SER A 127 12.14 6.65 5.31
CA SER A 127 12.59 6.74 6.70
C SER A 127 12.49 8.13 7.29
#